data_428cd419645f97766dd30b26aeb19d7c
#
_entry.id   428cd419645f97766dd30b26aeb19d7c
#
_cell.length_a   1.000
_cell.length_b   1.000
_cell.length_c   1.000
_cell.angle_alpha   90.00
_cell.angle_beta   90.00
_cell.angle_gamma   90.00
#
_symmetry.space_group_name_H-M   'P 1'
#
loop_
_entity.id
_entity.type
_entity.pdbx_description
1 polymer ?
#
loop_
_entity_poly.entity_id
_entity_poly.type
_entity_poly.pdbx_seq_one_letter_code
_entity_poly.pdbx_strand_id
1 'polypeptide(L)'
;MILGTVIGEIHGTIKHKFYEGKRLLVVEKQNGDYLIAVDAVGSGAGERVIVLDEGNGARQVLESADGPVRSVVVAIVDDVMDF
;
A
#
# COMPACT_ATOMS: atom_id res chain seq x y z
N MET A 1 -2.60 10.32 -5.05
CA MET A 1 -2.76 9.75 -3.69
C MET A 1 -4.17 9.25 -3.50
N ILE A 2 -4.31 8.13 -2.85
CA ILE A 2 -5.60 7.46 -2.68
C ILE A 2 -5.84 7.23 -1.19
N LEU A 3 -7.01 7.62 -0.71
CA LEU A 3 -7.46 7.29 0.65
C LEU A 3 -8.25 5.98 0.57
N GLY A 4 -7.90 5.01 1.39
CA GLY A 4 -8.58 3.74 1.41
C GLY A 4 -8.51 3.06 2.78
N THR A 5 -9.06 1.87 2.84
CA THR A 5 -9.07 1.05 4.06
C THR A 5 -8.44 -0.30 3.77
N VAL A 6 -7.52 -0.72 4.61
CA VAL A 6 -6.93 -2.05 4.49
C VAL A 6 -7.98 -3.09 4.87
N ILE A 7 -8.30 -3.98 3.95
CA ILE A 7 -9.31 -5.03 4.17
C ILE A 7 -8.70 -6.43 4.28
N GLY A 8 -7.41 -6.56 4.00
CA GLY A 8 -6.75 -7.85 4.12
C GLY A 8 -5.29 -7.79 3.75
N GLU A 9 -4.61 -8.89 4.00
CA GLU A 9 -3.21 -9.07 3.63
C GLU A 9 -3.10 -10.31 2.76
N ILE A 10 -2.29 -10.23 1.70
CA ILE A 10 -2.08 -11.36 0.80
C ILE A 10 -0.88 -12.16 1.27
N HIS A 11 -1.10 -13.46 1.46
CA HIS A 11 -0.02 -14.39 1.81
C HIS A 11 0.23 -15.31 0.62
N GLY A 12 1.41 -15.23 0.04
CA GLY A 12 1.82 -16.09 -1.06
C GLY A 12 3.07 -16.86 -0.68
N THR A 13 3.09 -18.18 -0.96
CA THR A 13 4.25 -19.03 -0.72
C THR A 13 5.33 -18.78 -1.78
N ILE A 14 4.90 -18.51 -3.03
CA ILE A 14 5.80 -18.25 -4.15
C ILE A 14 5.52 -16.86 -4.68
N LYS A 15 6.53 -16.01 -4.69
CA LYS A 15 6.42 -14.64 -5.21
C LYS A 15 7.78 -14.17 -5.70
N HIS A 16 7.74 -13.15 -6.56
CA HIS A 16 8.97 -12.56 -7.09
C HIS A 16 9.86 -12.07 -5.93
N LYS A 17 11.15 -12.22 -6.08
CA LYS A 17 12.12 -11.88 -5.02
C LYS A 17 12.02 -10.45 -4.51
N PHE A 18 11.57 -9.51 -5.35
CA PHE A 18 11.37 -8.12 -4.92
C PHE A 18 10.41 -8.04 -3.73
N TYR A 19 9.38 -8.90 -3.69
CA TYR A 19 8.34 -8.86 -2.66
C TYR A 19 8.69 -9.66 -1.41
N GLU A 20 9.82 -10.37 -1.40
CA GLU A 20 10.25 -11.09 -0.21
C GLU A 20 10.48 -10.12 0.95
N GLY A 21 9.95 -10.44 2.11
CA GLY A 21 10.02 -9.59 3.28
C GLY A 21 9.09 -8.38 3.25
N LYS A 22 8.33 -8.19 2.16
CA LYS A 22 7.36 -7.09 2.04
C LYS A 22 5.96 -7.63 2.24
N ARG A 23 5.12 -6.81 2.86
CA ARG A 23 3.71 -7.14 3.05
C ARG A 23 2.90 -6.57 1.90
N LEU A 24 2.02 -7.39 1.35
CA LEU A 24 1.09 -6.98 0.30
C LEU A 24 -0.30 -6.88 0.90
N LEU A 25 -0.89 -5.70 0.80
CA LEU A 25 -2.18 -5.39 1.40
C LEU A 25 -3.23 -5.18 0.33
N VAL A 26 -4.45 -5.64 0.63
CA VAL A 26 -5.63 -5.30 -0.17
C VAL A 26 -6.22 -4.05 0.44
N VAL A 27 -6.29 -2.99 -0.36
CA VAL A 27 -6.84 -1.69 0.07
C VAL A 27 -8.10 -1.41 -0.70
N GLU A 28 -9.21 -1.23 0.01
CA GLU A 28 -10.48 -0.85 -0.59
C GLU A 28 -10.54 0.67 -0.72
N LYS A 29 -10.82 1.13 -1.94
CA LYS A 29 -11.00 2.55 -2.22
C LYS A 29 -12.42 2.99 -1.82
N GLN A 30 -12.63 4.30 -1.77
CA GLN A 30 -13.93 4.88 -1.41
C GLN A 30 -15.05 4.50 -2.38
N ASN A 31 -14.72 4.26 -3.65
CA ASN A 31 -15.71 3.86 -4.66
C ASN A 31 -16.05 2.36 -4.64
N GLY A 32 -15.48 1.61 -3.71
CA GLY A 32 -15.70 0.17 -3.59
C GLY A 32 -14.73 -0.71 -4.37
N ASP A 33 -13.93 -0.14 -5.27
CA ASP A 33 -12.86 -0.87 -5.93
C ASP A 33 -11.72 -1.12 -4.96
N TYR A 34 -10.84 -2.05 -5.32
CA TYR A 34 -9.67 -2.31 -4.50
C TYR A 34 -8.39 -2.22 -5.33
N LEU A 35 -7.28 -2.10 -4.63
CA LEU A 35 -5.95 -2.24 -5.20
C LEU A 35 -5.06 -3.04 -4.24
N ILE A 36 -3.94 -3.51 -4.77
CA ILE A 36 -2.93 -4.20 -3.98
C ILE A 36 -1.75 -3.25 -3.83
N ALA A 37 -1.31 -3.04 -2.59
CA ALA A 37 -0.22 -2.13 -2.29
C ALA A 37 0.83 -2.80 -1.39
N VAL A 38 2.08 -2.43 -1.59
CA VAL A 38 3.16 -2.79 -0.66
C VAL A 38 3.03 -1.90 0.58
N ASP A 39 3.19 -2.47 1.75
CA ASP A 39 3.13 -1.72 3.00
C ASP A 39 4.52 -1.17 3.36
N ALA A 40 4.60 0.13 3.63
CA ALA A 40 5.84 0.77 4.05
C ALA A 40 5.77 1.31 5.49
N VAL A 41 4.62 1.20 6.17
CA VAL A 41 4.40 1.86 7.47
C VAL A 41 3.88 0.94 8.57
N GLY A 42 3.66 -0.34 8.26
CA GLY A 42 3.17 -1.29 9.27
C GLY A 42 1.67 -1.22 9.48
N SER A 43 0.90 -0.91 8.44
CA SER A 43 -0.56 -0.84 8.55
C SER A 43 -1.18 -2.24 8.60
N GLY A 44 -2.39 -2.33 9.11
CA GLY A 44 -3.13 -3.57 9.25
C GLY A 44 -4.60 -3.44 8.90
N ALA A 45 -5.29 -4.59 8.87
CA ALA A 45 -6.70 -4.65 8.50
C ALA A 45 -7.55 -3.72 9.36
N GLY A 46 -8.46 -3.01 8.73
CA GLY A 46 -9.34 -2.04 9.37
C GLY A 46 -8.79 -0.63 9.43
N GLU A 47 -7.50 -0.42 9.19
CA GLU A 47 -6.91 0.91 9.25
C GLU A 47 -7.13 1.67 7.95
N ARG A 48 -7.41 2.98 8.08
CA ARG A 48 -7.44 3.88 6.94
C ARG A 48 -6.01 4.28 6.60
N VAL A 49 -5.73 4.34 5.31
CA VAL A 49 -4.37 4.55 4.82
C VAL A 49 -4.36 5.49 3.62
N ILE A 50 -3.22 6.11 3.40
CA ILE A 50 -2.93 6.82 2.16
C ILE A 50 -2.04 5.93 1.31
N VAL A 51 -2.44 5.72 0.06
CA VAL A 51 -1.69 4.95 -0.92
C VAL A 51 -1.13 5.90 -1.96
N LEU A 52 0.17 5.80 -2.19
CA LEU A 52 0.82 6.42 -3.33
C LEU A 52 0.74 5.44 -4.49
N ASP A 53 -0.01 5.79 -5.52
CA ASP A 53 -0.26 4.91 -6.67
C ASP A 53 0.45 5.46 -7.91
N GLU A 54 1.78 5.45 -7.87
CA GLU A 54 2.62 5.95 -8.94
C GLU A 54 4.01 5.29 -8.82
N GLY A 55 4.48 4.69 -9.92
CA GLY A 55 5.65 3.83 -9.89
C GLY A 55 6.94 4.50 -9.45
N ASN A 56 7.22 5.70 -9.95
CA ASN A 56 8.44 6.40 -9.57
C ASN A 56 8.44 6.75 -8.08
N GLY A 57 7.32 7.26 -7.58
CA GLY A 57 7.17 7.58 -6.16
C GLY A 57 7.25 6.34 -5.28
N ALA A 58 6.61 5.27 -5.69
CA ALA A 58 6.66 4.00 -4.94
C ALA A 58 8.08 3.48 -4.84
N ARG A 59 8.84 3.53 -5.93
CA ARG A 59 10.25 3.10 -5.93
C ARG A 59 11.11 3.99 -5.03
N GLN A 60 10.83 5.28 -4.98
CA GLN A 60 11.53 6.20 -4.08
C GLN A 60 11.25 5.86 -2.61
N VAL A 61 9.99 5.63 -2.27
CA VAL A 61 9.60 5.28 -0.89
C VAL A 61 10.27 3.97 -0.47
N LEU A 62 10.32 2.98 -1.36
CA LEU A 62 10.90 1.68 -1.07
C LEU A 62 12.41 1.62 -1.31
N GLU A 63 13.02 2.74 -1.71
CA GLU A 63 14.46 2.86 -1.96
C GLU A 63 14.96 1.81 -2.95
N SER A 64 14.20 1.58 -4.03
CA SER A 64 14.50 0.60 -5.05
C SER A 64 14.36 1.22 -6.44
N ALA A 65 15.48 1.47 -7.11
CA ALA A 65 15.50 2.14 -8.41
C ALA A 65 14.76 1.37 -9.50
N ASP A 66 14.76 0.03 -9.43
CA ASP A 66 14.23 -0.83 -10.48
C ASP A 66 13.09 -1.74 -10.00
N GLY A 67 12.57 -1.52 -8.79
CA GLY A 67 11.56 -2.40 -8.22
C GLY A 67 10.26 -2.42 -9.03
N PRO A 68 9.68 -3.60 -9.27
CA PRO A 68 8.42 -3.75 -10.00
C PRO A 68 7.24 -3.45 -9.07
N VAL A 69 7.03 -2.18 -8.75
CA VAL A 69 6.00 -1.74 -7.82
C VAL A 69 5.36 -0.45 -8.33
N ARG A 70 4.07 -0.32 -8.09
CA ARG A 70 3.34 0.91 -8.41
C ARG A 70 2.65 1.51 -7.18
N SER A 71 2.08 0.68 -6.33
CA SER A 71 1.26 1.16 -5.21
C SER A 71 1.94 0.84 -3.88
N VAL A 72 2.08 1.85 -3.03
CA VAL A 72 2.68 1.71 -1.71
C VAL A 72 1.88 2.48 -0.67
N VAL A 73 1.63 1.86 0.48
CA VAL A 73 0.98 2.52 1.61
C VAL A 73 2.02 3.39 2.31
N VAL A 74 1.78 4.68 2.35
CA VAL A 74 2.75 5.66 2.87
C VAL A 74 2.35 6.27 4.20
N ALA A 75 1.10 6.12 4.64
CA ALA A 75 0.65 6.68 5.90
C ALA A 75 -0.56 5.92 6.45
N ILE A 76 -0.66 5.86 7.77
CA ILE A 76 -1.86 5.44 8.48
C ILE A 76 -2.60 6.71 8.88
N VAL A 77 -3.90 6.76 8.59
CA VAL A 77 -4.71 7.97 8.82
C VAL A 77 -5.51 7.79 10.09
N ASP A 78 -5.19 8.57 11.11
CA ASP A 78 -5.93 8.56 12.37
C ASP A 78 -7.15 9.46 12.29
N ASP A 79 -7.04 10.58 11.57
CA ASP A 79 -8.10 11.56 11.50
C ASP A 79 -8.00 12.38 10.21
N VAL A 80 -9.14 12.85 9.74
CA VAL A 80 -9.24 13.79 8.61
C VAL A 80 -9.93 15.03 9.13
N MET A 81 -9.22 16.16 9.08
CA MET A 81 -9.76 17.43 9.57
C MET A 81 -10.42 18.20 8.43
N ASP A 82 -11.59 18.75 8.71
CA ASP A 82 -12.26 19.67 7.79
C ASP A 82 -11.73 21.08 7.96
N PHE A 83 -11.63 21.79 6.85
CA PHE A 83 -11.20 23.18 6.84
C PHE A 83 -12.28 24.07 6.28
#